data_2ee046e120af14d1bf95addb9f044bee
#
_entry.id   2ee046e120af14d1bf95addb9f044bee
#
_cell.length_a   1.000
_cell.length_b   1.000
_cell.length_c   1.000
_cell.angle_alpha   90.00
_cell.angle_beta   90.00
_cell.angle_gamma   90.00
#
_symmetry.space_group_name_H-M   'P 1'
#
loop_
_entity.id
_entity.type
_entity.pdbx_description
1 polymer ?
#
loop_
_entity_poly.entity_id
_entity_poly.type
_entity_poly.pdbx_seq_one_letter_code
_entity_poly.pdbx_strand_id
1 'polypeptide(L)'
;MKKKVKDLLLSTKDELVSTAVESETFSELIKTMGETVLSEGVSAILGEILGMIAPRINGIRLSYRQKRFERNIIQEIKVILYRIELLELKYESLDEKVQEKFRTIYLWWLSDNVYEEKQEKKISYNVNGYINLMSNESNDNLLLMFFNTINELTELDIDILRLYNYDSEDNIWDLCKRNNLEPEQTIVIKEKLVRLGLLLCKNDVQRKSNIDTTIKYLEELDKDNNKKKPHGVNFPKNKIRKINNSKSYSITNLGKSFLRVISAD
;
A
#
# COMPACT_ATOMS: atom_id res chain seq x y z
N MET A 1 0.30 -34.55 -9.37
CA MET A 1 0.01 -33.11 -9.36
C MET A 1 1.12 -32.26 -9.99
N LYS A 2 2.42 -32.45 -9.66
CA LYS A 2 3.57 -31.77 -10.34
C LYS A 2 3.48 -31.75 -11.87
N LYS A 3 2.90 -32.80 -12.48
CA LYS A 3 2.72 -32.90 -13.93
C LYS A 3 1.65 -31.92 -14.45
N LYS A 4 0.55 -31.69 -13.71
CA LYS A 4 -0.53 -30.76 -14.11
C LYS A 4 -0.09 -29.29 -14.07
N VAL A 5 0.71 -28.88 -13.07
CA VAL A 5 1.24 -27.50 -13.00
C VAL A 5 2.27 -27.27 -14.12
N LYS A 6 3.12 -28.27 -14.38
CA LYS A 6 4.07 -28.22 -15.49
C LYS A 6 3.35 -28.18 -16.85
N ASP A 7 2.27 -28.95 -16.99
CA ASP A 7 1.46 -28.97 -18.21
C ASP A 7 0.67 -27.64 -18.37
N LEU A 8 0.17 -27.03 -17.26
CA LEU A 8 -0.45 -25.70 -17.28
C LEU A 8 0.56 -24.62 -17.62
N LEU A 9 1.75 -24.62 -17.01
CA LEU A 9 2.84 -23.70 -17.32
C LEU A 9 3.30 -23.83 -18.77
N LEU A 10 3.36 -25.05 -19.32
CA LEU A 10 3.72 -25.30 -20.71
C LEU A 10 2.62 -24.88 -21.67
N SER A 11 1.33 -25.17 -21.38
CA SER A 11 0.21 -24.72 -22.22
C SER A 11 0.06 -23.20 -22.22
N THR A 12 0.23 -22.56 -21.06
CA THR A 12 0.22 -21.09 -20.96
C THR A 12 1.44 -20.49 -21.68
N LYS A 13 2.62 -21.16 -21.65
CA LYS A 13 3.79 -20.78 -22.42
C LYS A 13 3.51 -20.84 -23.93
N ASP A 14 2.90 -21.92 -24.40
CA ASP A 14 2.63 -22.10 -25.83
C ASP A 14 1.56 -21.09 -26.32
N GLU A 15 0.54 -20.78 -25.51
CA GLU A 15 -0.42 -19.71 -25.78
C GLU A 15 0.21 -18.32 -25.75
N LEU A 16 1.09 -18.02 -24.79
CA LEU A 16 1.77 -16.74 -24.66
C LEU A 16 2.84 -16.53 -25.76
N VAL A 17 3.57 -17.58 -26.12
CA VAL A 17 4.54 -17.55 -27.23
C VAL A 17 3.84 -17.42 -28.57
N SER A 18 2.66 -18.03 -28.76
CA SER A 18 1.88 -17.87 -29.99
C SER A 18 1.26 -16.48 -30.15
N THR A 19 1.21 -15.68 -29.06
CA THR A 19 0.57 -14.36 -29.02
C THR A 19 1.55 -13.19 -28.98
N ALA A 20 2.79 -13.35 -29.45
CA ALA A 20 3.79 -12.29 -29.63
C ALA A 20 4.34 -11.63 -28.33
N VAL A 21 4.46 -12.40 -27.25
CA VAL A 21 5.36 -12.02 -26.15
C VAL A 21 6.76 -12.47 -26.52
N GLU A 22 7.44 -11.72 -27.40
CA GLU A 22 8.81 -11.95 -27.83
C GLU A 22 9.88 -11.55 -26.79
N SER A 23 9.51 -11.49 -25.50
CA SER A 23 10.49 -11.14 -24.48
C SER A 23 11.19 -12.42 -24.01
N GLU A 24 12.44 -12.55 -24.39
CA GLU A 24 13.42 -13.55 -23.93
C GLU A 24 13.35 -13.68 -22.39
N THR A 25 13.19 -12.55 -21.69
CA THR A 25 13.03 -12.43 -20.24
C THR A 25 11.81 -13.17 -19.69
N PHE A 26 10.68 -13.14 -20.39
CA PHE A 26 9.46 -13.84 -19.94
C PHE A 26 9.58 -15.35 -20.10
N SER A 27 10.19 -15.79 -21.22
CA SER A 27 10.48 -17.20 -21.46
C SER A 27 11.45 -17.78 -20.43
N GLU A 28 12.50 -17.01 -20.04
CA GLU A 28 13.42 -17.39 -18.96
C GLU A 28 12.74 -17.45 -17.60
N LEU A 29 11.83 -16.51 -17.30
CA LEU A 29 11.09 -16.49 -16.06
C LEU A 29 10.21 -17.74 -15.91
N ILE A 30 9.45 -18.11 -16.96
CA ILE A 30 8.63 -19.33 -16.96
C ILE A 30 9.49 -20.58 -16.83
N LYS A 31 10.66 -20.61 -17.45
CA LYS A 31 11.61 -21.71 -17.30
C LYS A 31 12.08 -21.84 -15.86
N THR A 32 12.49 -20.74 -15.23
CA THR A 32 12.92 -20.70 -13.82
C THR A 32 11.81 -21.17 -12.88
N MET A 33 10.57 -20.73 -13.11
CA MET A 33 9.40 -21.22 -12.34
C MET A 33 9.18 -22.73 -12.49
N GLY A 34 9.37 -23.26 -13.71
CA GLY A 34 9.23 -24.69 -13.98
C GLY A 34 10.35 -25.56 -13.37
N GLU A 35 11.50 -24.99 -13.08
CA GLU A 35 12.65 -25.65 -12.45
C GLU A 35 12.62 -25.55 -10.92
N THR A 36 11.88 -24.56 -10.34
CA THR A 36 11.77 -24.34 -8.90
C THR A 36 10.78 -25.36 -8.30
N VAL A 37 11.16 -25.98 -7.19
CA VAL A 37 10.27 -26.84 -6.42
C VAL A 37 9.33 -25.96 -5.59
N LEU A 38 8.10 -25.82 -6.04
CA LEU A 38 7.07 -24.99 -5.41
C LEU A 38 6.11 -25.84 -4.62
N SER A 39 5.60 -25.33 -3.50
CA SER A 39 4.46 -25.92 -2.81
C SER A 39 3.21 -25.89 -3.70
N GLU A 40 2.23 -26.75 -3.38
CA GLU A 40 0.96 -26.80 -4.14
C GLU A 40 0.23 -25.45 -4.10
N GLY A 41 0.24 -24.79 -2.94
CA GLY A 41 -0.43 -23.50 -2.74
C GLY A 41 0.18 -22.37 -3.56
N VAL A 42 1.52 -22.26 -3.56
CA VAL A 42 2.21 -21.24 -4.36
C VAL A 42 2.11 -21.51 -5.85
N SER A 43 2.17 -22.80 -6.24
CA SER A 43 1.94 -23.19 -7.63
C SER A 43 0.53 -22.82 -8.11
N ALA A 44 -0.47 -22.92 -7.23
CA ALA A 44 -1.83 -22.49 -7.55
C ALA A 44 -1.92 -20.96 -7.72
N ILE A 45 -1.31 -20.16 -6.82
CA ILE A 45 -1.27 -18.69 -6.91
C ILE A 45 -0.61 -18.26 -8.22
N LEU A 46 0.56 -18.79 -8.56
CA LEU A 46 1.26 -18.46 -9.80
C LEU A 46 0.47 -18.91 -11.04
N GLY A 47 -0.20 -20.05 -10.97
CA GLY A 47 -1.09 -20.52 -12.03
C GLY A 47 -2.28 -19.59 -12.26
N GLU A 48 -2.89 -19.06 -11.20
CA GLU A 48 -3.97 -18.07 -11.30
C GLU A 48 -3.47 -16.74 -11.91
N ILE A 49 -2.31 -16.25 -11.50
CA ILE A 49 -1.68 -15.07 -12.12
C ILE A 49 -1.53 -15.28 -13.63
N LEU A 50 -0.95 -16.38 -14.04
CA LEU A 50 -0.77 -16.73 -15.46
C LEU A 50 -2.11 -16.87 -16.19
N GLY A 51 -3.10 -17.48 -15.55
CA GLY A 51 -4.45 -17.63 -16.10
C GLY A 51 -5.18 -16.29 -16.30
N MET A 52 -4.96 -15.31 -15.42
CA MET A 52 -5.50 -13.95 -15.56
C MET A 52 -4.84 -13.16 -16.70
N ILE A 53 -3.59 -13.47 -17.01
CA ILE A 53 -2.79 -12.77 -18.02
C ILE A 53 -3.19 -13.18 -19.44
N ALA A 54 -3.38 -14.47 -19.69
CA ALA A 54 -3.57 -15.03 -21.03
C ALA A 54 -4.73 -14.36 -21.81
N PRO A 55 -5.94 -14.15 -21.25
CA PRO A 55 -7.02 -13.46 -21.97
C PRO A 55 -6.75 -11.97 -22.23
N ARG A 56 -5.99 -11.30 -21.35
CA ARG A 56 -5.72 -9.86 -21.45
C ARG A 56 -4.68 -9.54 -22.52
N ILE A 57 -3.71 -10.40 -22.75
CA ILE A 57 -2.71 -10.23 -23.83
C ILE A 57 -3.40 -10.24 -25.19
N ASN A 58 -4.35 -11.13 -25.39
CA ASN A 58 -5.09 -11.26 -26.66
C ASN A 58 -5.96 -10.06 -27.02
N GLY A 59 -6.33 -9.22 -26.05
CA GLY A 59 -7.18 -8.04 -26.23
C GLY A 59 -6.46 -6.71 -26.45
N ILE A 60 -5.15 -6.64 -26.19
CA ILE A 60 -4.41 -5.36 -26.18
C ILE A 60 -3.64 -5.16 -27.50
N ARG A 61 -4.24 -4.39 -28.40
CA ARG A 61 -3.65 -4.10 -29.74
C ARG A 61 -2.68 -2.90 -29.80
N LEU A 62 -2.12 -2.36 -28.72
CA LEU A 62 -1.29 -1.15 -28.77
C LEU A 62 0.03 -1.30 -28.01
N SER A 63 1.13 -1.06 -28.71
CA SER A 63 2.51 -1.34 -28.32
C SER A 63 2.97 -0.83 -26.96
N TYR A 64 2.53 0.35 -26.50
CA TYR A 64 3.00 0.94 -25.24
C TYR A 64 2.30 0.36 -24.00
N ARG A 65 0.98 0.17 -24.04
CA ARG A 65 0.21 -0.43 -22.94
C ARG A 65 0.60 -1.90 -22.75
N GLN A 66 0.80 -2.62 -23.84
CA GLN A 66 1.23 -4.00 -23.81
C GLN A 66 2.61 -4.14 -23.17
N LYS A 67 3.63 -3.36 -23.57
CA LYS A 67 4.97 -3.39 -22.97
C LYS A 67 4.96 -3.07 -21.48
N ARG A 68 4.12 -2.11 -21.05
CA ARG A 68 3.97 -1.79 -19.62
C ARG A 68 3.35 -2.96 -18.87
N PHE A 69 2.29 -3.52 -19.38
CA PHE A 69 1.60 -4.68 -18.83
C PHE A 69 2.57 -5.88 -18.66
N GLU A 70 3.28 -6.25 -19.71
CA GLU A 70 4.30 -7.33 -19.68
C GLU A 70 5.38 -7.05 -18.62
N ARG A 71 5.94 -5.85 -18.60
CA ARG A 71 6.91 -5.45 -17.59
C ARG A 71 6.37 -5.59 -16.18
N ASN A 72 5.15 -5.12 -15.93
CA ASN A 72 4.54 -5.12 -14.61
C ASN A 72 4.32 -6.55 -14.11
N ILE A 73 3.86 -7.45 -14.97
CA ILE A 73 3.69 -8.88 -14.66
C ILE A 73 5.02 -9.55 -14.35
N ILE A 74 6.02 -9.32 -15.20
CA ILE A 74 7.37 -9.86 -14.96
C ILE A 74 7.89 -9.41 -13.60
N GLN A 75 7.67 -8.15 -13.26
CA GLN A 75 8.09 -7.60 -11.98
C GLN A 75 7.28 -8.19 -10.80
N GLU A 76 5.96 -8.34 -10.95
CA GLU A 76 5.09 -8.99 -9.97
C GLU A 76 5.60 -10.41 -9.65
N ILE A 77 5.81 -11.22 -10.68
CA ILE A 77 6.28 -12.59 -10.52
C ILE A 77 7.69 -12.63 -9.90
N LYS A 78 8.61 -11.74 -10.31
CA LYS A 78 9.95 -11.66 -9.71
C LYS A 78 9.90 -11.36 -8.22
N VAL A 79 9.05 -10.44 -7.79
CA VAL A 79 8.90 -10.09 -6.36
C VAL A 79 8.28 -11.26 -5.59
N ILE A 80 7.30 -11.95 -6.15
CA ILE A 80 6.72 -13.15 -5.56
C ILE A 80 7.77 -14.24 -5.40
N LEU A 81 8.55 -14.54 -6.44
CA LEU A 81 9.62 -15.53 -6.39
C LEU A 81 10.71 -15.17 -5.39
N TYR A 82 11.07 -13.91 -5.29
CA TYR A 82 12.03 -13.44 -4.28
C TYR A 82 11.54 -13.67 -2.85
N ARG A 83 10.23 -13.66 -2.62
CA ARG A 83 9.61 -13.85 -1.29
C ARG A 83 8.88 -15.19 -1.15
N ILE A 84 9.24 -16.17 -1.97
CA ILE A 84 8.49 -17.40 -2.10
C ILE A 84 8.40 -18.18 -0.78
N GLU A 85 9.49 -18.25 -0.03
CA GLU A 85 9.54 -18.97 1.26
C GLU A 85 8.58 -18.35 2.28
N LEU A 86 8.52 -17.01 2.33
CA LEU A 86 7.59 -16.30 3.22
C LEU A 86 6.13 -16.47 2.75
N LEU A 87 5.91 -16.44 1.43
CA LEU A 87 4.59 -16.68 0.86
C LEU A 87 4.10 -18.09 1.19
N GLU A 88 4.95 -19.13 1.01
CA GLU A 88 4.63 -20.51 1.35
C GLU A 88 4.30 -20.65 2.83
N LEU A 89 5.19 -20.17 3.70
CA LEU A 89 4.99 -20.23 5.15
C LEU A 89 3.67 -19.60 5.59
N LYS A 90 3.37 -18.40 5.08
CA LYS A 90 2.14 -17.69 5.43
C LYS A 90 0.90 -18.39 4.85
N TYR A 91 0.93 -18.71 3.56
CA TYR A 91 -0.21 -19.31 2.89
C TYR A 91 -0.61 -20.67 3.51
N GLU A 92 0.37 -21.53 3.82
CA GLU A 92 0.14 -22.83 4.45
C GLU A 92 -0.39 -22.71 5.90
N SER A 93 -0.11 -21.59 6.58
CA SER A 93 -0.63 -21.33 7.93
C SER A 93 -2.10 -20.85 7.94
N LEU A 94 -2.69 -20.55 6.79
CA LEU A 94 -4.05 -20.05 6.69
C LEU A 94 -5.08 -21.19 6.71
N ASP A 95 -6.27 -20.91 7.22
CA ASP A 95 -7.44 -21.76 7.06
C ASP A 95 -7.84 -21.87 5.58
N GLU A 96 -8.36 -23.02 5.15
CA GLU A 96 -8.72 -23.32 3.75
C GLU A 96 -9.60 -22.24 3.10
N LYS A 97 -10.61 -21.72 3.83
CA LYS A 97 -11.49 -20.65 3.35
C LYS A 97 -10.74 -19.33 3.12
N VAL A 98 -9.73 -19.04 3.96
CA VAL A 98 -8.92 -17.84 3.84
C VAL A 98 -7.91 -18.00 2.70
N GLN A 99 -7.33 -19.18 2.55
CA GLN A 99 -6.48 -19.54 1.41
C GLN A 99 -7.21 -19.31 0.07
N GLU A 100 -8.47 -19.77 -0.02
CA GLU A 100 -9.29 -19.57 -1.20
C GLU A 100 -9.51 -18.09 -1.51
N LYS A 101 -9.81 -17.25 -0.49
CA LYS A 101 -9.94 -15.80 -0.67
C LYS A 101 -8.64 -15.15 -1.18
N PHE A 102 -7.49 -15.52 -0.61
CA PHE A 102 -6.20 -15.00 -1.06
C PHE A 102 -5.91 -15.41 -2.51
N ARG A 103 -6.20 -16.62 -2.88
CA ARG A 103 -5.97 -17.12 -4.25
C ARG A 103 -6.93 -16.51 -5.28
N THR A 104 -8.17 -16.21 -4.90
CA THR A 104 -9.19 -15.70 -5.81
C THR A 104 -9.37 -14.18 -5.67
N ILE A 105 -10.02 -13.70 -4.61
CA ILE A 105 -10.47 -12.31 -4.48
C ILE A 105 -9.27 -11.35 -4.34
N TYR A 106 -8.38 -11.62 -3.38
CA TYR A 106 -7.29 -10.67 -3.07
C TYR A 106 -6.19 -10.68 -4.11
N LEU A 107 -5.97 -11.83 -4.78
CA LEU A 107 -5.06 -11.90 -5.92
C LEU A 107 -5.57 -11.08 -7.11
N TRP A 108 -6.89 -11.07 -7.34
CA TRP A 108 -7.50 -10.20 -8.35
C TRP A 108 -7.29 -8.72 -8.05
N TRP A 109 -7.47 -8.31 -6.79
CA TRP A 109 -7.21 -6.91 -6.39
C TRP A 109 -5.75 -6.54 -6.54
N LEU A 110 -4.81 -7.43 -6.18
CA LEU A 110 -3.40 -7.23 -6.43
C LEU A 110 -3.13 -7.03 -7.93
N SER A 111 -3.60 -7.97 -8.75
CA SER A 111 -3.34 -7.96 -10.18
C SER A 111 -3.91 -6.74 -10.89
N ASP A 112 -5.12 -6.30 -10.53
CA ASP A 112 -5.72 -5.09 -11.08
C ASP A 112 -4.89 -3.84 -10.75
N ASN A 113 -4.35 -3.75 -9.53
CA ASN A 113 -3.48 -2.65 -9.13
C ASN A 113 -2.12 -2.67 -9.85
N VAL A 114 -1.57 -3.86 -10.07
CA VAL A 114 -0.25 -4.03 -10.70
C VAL A 114 -0.32 -3.77 -12.21
N TYR A 115 -1.36 -4.24 -12.89
CA TYR A 115 -1.39 -4.22 -14.36
C TYR A 115 -1.35 -2.82 -14.97
N GLU A 116 -1.96 -1.85 -14.32
CA GLU A 116 -1.99 -0.47 -14.80
C GLU A 116 -0.97 0.44 -14.13
N GLU A 117 -0.17 -0.09 -13.20
CA GLU A 117 0.79 0.72 -12.44
C GLU A 117 1.85 1.34 -13.35
N LYS A 118 2.15 2.61 -13.10
CA LYS A 118 3.13 3.39 -13.86
C LYS A 118 4.51 3.41 -13.20
N GLN A 119 4.55 3.22 -11.89
CA GLN A 119 5.74 3.29 -11.06
C GLN A 119 6.17 1.90 -10.60
N GLU A 120 7.31 1.43 -11.05
CA GLU A 120 7.78 0.05 -10.88
C GLU A 120 7.94 -0.35 -9.40
N LYS A 121 8.43 0.54 -8.56
CA LYS A 121 8.56 0.25 -7.12
C LYS A 121 7.22 -0.01 -6.44
N LYS A 122 6.13 0.59 -6.93
CA LYS A 122 4.79 0.34 -6.39
C LYS A 122 4.30 -1.08 -6.63
N ILE A 123 4.79 -1.75 -7.67
CA ILE A 123 4.50 -3.16 -7.91
C ILE A 123 5.04 -3.98 -6.72
N SER A 124 6.29 -3.74 -6.34
CA SER A 124 6.87 -4.39 -5.17
C SER A 124 6.11 -4.09 -3.88
N TYR A 125 5.66 -2.85 -3.69
CA TYR A 125 4.85 -2.48 -2.51
C TYR A 125 3.49 -3.21 -2.50
N ASN A 126 2.82 -3.35 -3.64
CA ASN A 126 1.57 -4.09 -3.75
C ASN A 126 1.76 -5.58 -3.41
N VAL A 127 2.79 -6.21 -3.99
CA VAL A 127 3.10 -7.64 -3.72
C VAL A 127 3.50 -7.85 -2.26
N ASN A 128 4.34 -6.97 -1.70
CA ASN A 128 4.70 -7.03 -0.28
C ASN A 128 3.47 -6.91 0.60
N GLY A 129 2.57 -5.98 0.28
CA GLY A 129 1.31 -5.81 0.99
C GLY A 129 0.44 -7.05 0.96
N TYR A 130 0.27 -7.65 -0.21
CA TYR A 130 -0.46 -8.89 -0.38
C TYR A 130 0.10 -10.01 0.52
N ILE A 131 1.43 -10.22 0.51
CA ILE A 131 2.09 -11.26 1.32
C ILE A 131 2.03 -10.90 2.81
N ASN A 132 2.32 -9.65 3.19
CA ASN A 132 2.41 -9.25 4.59
C ASN A 132 1.05 -9.23 5.29
N LEU A 133 -0.03 -8.98 4.56
CA LEU A 133 -1.40 -8.99 5.09
C LEU A 133 -2.03 -10.40 5.16
N MET A 134 -1.34 -11.45 4.69
CA MET A 134 -1.84 -12.82 4.84
C MET A 134 -1.90 -13.22 6.31
N SER A 135 -3.11 -13.42 6.81
CA SER A 135 -3.40 -13.98 8.13
C SER A 135 -4.85 -14.48 8.19
N ASN A 136 -5.16 -15.36 9.14
CA ASN A 136 -6.53 -15.83 9.37
C ASN A 136 -7.47 -14.72 9.87
N GLU A 137 -6.91 -13.63 10.43
CA GLU A 137 -7.63 -12.44 10.87
C GLU A 137 -7.80 -11.41 9.75
N SER A 138 -7.39 -11.72 8.52
CA SER A 138 -7.46 -10.80 7.39
C SER A 138 -8.90 -10.40 7.10
N ASN A 139 -9.12 -9.08 6.97
CA ASN A 139 -10.41 -8.49 6.74
C ASN A 139 -10.48 -7.86 5.35
N ASP A 140 -11.52 -8.20 4.59
CA ASP A 140 -11.75 -7.71 3.23
C ASP A 140 -11.65 -6.17 3.15
N ASN A 141 -12.22 -5.46 4.13
CA ASN A 141 -12.20 -3.99 4.16
C ASN A 141 -10.79 -3.44 4.41
N LEU A 142 -9.98 -4.09 5.25
CA LEU A 142 -8.60 -3.66 5.51
C LEU A 142 -7.71 -3.87 4.29
N LEU A 143 -7.83 -4.99 3.60
CA LEU A 143 -7.09 -5.23 2.37
C LEU A 143 -7.52 -4.25 1.27
N LEU A 144 -8.81 -4.04 1.09
CA LEU A 144 -9.32 -3.07 0.11
C LEU A 144 -8.87 -1.65 0.42
N MET A 145 -8.92 -1.25 1.71
CA MET A 145 -8.39 0.05 2.15
C MET A 145 -6.89 0.18 1.84
N PHE A 146 -6.11 -0.87 2.07
CA PHE A 146 -4.68 -0.89 1.74
C PHE A 146 -4.45 -0.69 0.23
N PHE A 147 -5.09 -1.49 -0.62
CA PHE A 147 -4.93 -1.40 -2.07
C PHE A 147 -5.39 -0.04 -2.61
N ASN A 148 -6.49 0.51 -2.12
CA ASN A 148 -6.95 1.85 -2.48
C ASN A 148 -5.95 2.92 -2.04
N THR A 149 -5.40 2.81 -0.83
CA THR A 149 -4.41 3.76 -0.32
C THR A 149 -3.14 3.75 -1.18
N ILE A 150 -2.60 2.56 -1.51
CA ILE A 150 -1.38 2.48 -2.33
C ILE A 150 -1.63 2.98 -3.76
N ASN A 151 -2.83 2.81 -4.30
CA ASN A 151 -3.19 3.35 -5.61
C ASN A 151 -3.18 4.88 -5.63
N GLU A 152 -3.67 5.52 -4.58
CA GLU A 152 -3.64 6.97 -4.47
C GLU A 152 -2.23 7.55 -4.28
N LEU A 153 -1.30 6.78 -3.72
CA LEU A 153 0.06 7.25 -3.43
C LEU A 153 0.98 7.12 -4.65
N THR A 154 1.89 8.07 -4.78
CA THR A 154 3.07 7.98 -5.66
C THR A 154 4.27 7.47 -4.85
N GLU A 155 5.35 7.06 -5.52
CA GLU A 155 6.63 6.74 -4.86
C GLU A 155 7.11 7.90 -3.98
N LEU A 156 6.98 9.12 -4.47
CA LEU A 156 7.36 10.33 -3.75
C LEU A 156 6.54 10.54 -2.46
N ASP A 157 5.22 10.26 -2.49
CA ASP A 157 4.38 10.32 -1.29
C ASP A 157 4.89 9.35 -0.21
N ILE A 158 5.27 8.13 -0.64
CA ILE A 158 5.79 7.09 0.24
C ILE A 158 7.17 7.49 0.79
N ASP A 159 8.04 8.04 -0.04
CA ASP A 159 9.35 8.52 0.40
C ASP A 159 9.22 9.66 1.41
N ILE A 160 8.29 10.60 1.19
CA ILE A 160 7.98 11.64 2.18
C ILE A 160 7.41 11.05 3.47
N LEU A 161 6.54 10.04 3.39
CA LEU A 161 6.01 9.37 4.58
C LEU A 161 7.12 8.70 5.39
N ARG A 162 8.11 8.09 4.73
CA ARG A 162 9.27 7.47 5.38
C ARG A 162 10.11 8.46 6.18
N LEU A 163 10.22 9.73 5.76
CA LEU A 163 10.95 10.76 6.52
C LEU A 163 10.37 11.01 7.92
N TYR A 164 9.12 10.63 8.15
CA TYR A 164 8.47 10.75 9.46
C TYR A 164 8.56 9.47 10.30
N ASN A 165 9.16 8.41 9.76
CA ASN A 165 9.50 7.23 10.54
C ASN A 165 10.84 7.48 11.27
N TYR A 166 10.95 7.03 12.53
CA TYR A 166 12.09 7.33 13.40
C TYR A 166 13.43 6.79 12.90
N ASP A 167 13.41 5.82 11.99
CA ASP A 167 14.61 5.16 11.45
C ASP A 167 15.08 5.75 10.13
N SER A 168 14.53 6.91 9.70
CA SER A 168 14.92 7.52 8.43
C SER A 168 16.22 8.31 8.58
N GLU A 169 17.24 7.96 7.81
CA GLU A 169 18.50 8.70 7.67
C GLU A 169 18.36 9.91 6.72
N ASP A 170 17.35 9.89 5.86
CA ASP A 170 17.08 10.95 4.87
C ASP A 170 16.44 12.19 5.53
N ASN A 171 16.68 13.35 4.93
CA ASN A 171 16.00 14.57 5.29
C ASN A 171 15.20 15.16 4.11
N ILE A 172 14.29 16.07 4.39
CA ILE A 172 13.39 16.67 3.39
C ILE A 172 14.16 17.43 2.30
N TRP A 173 15.27 18.06 2.62
CA TRP A 173 16.07 18.84 1.67
C TRP A 173 16.74 17.94 0.64
N ASP A 174 17.31 16.81 1.06
CA ASP A 174 17.94 15.84 0.17
C ASP A 174 16.91 15.19 -0.75
N LEU A 175 15.73 14.90 -0.23
CA LEU A 175 14.62 14.36 -1.02
C LEU A 175 14.14 15.39 -2.06
N CYS A 176 13.97 16.66 -1.67
CA CYS A 176 13.61 17.74 -2.59
C CYS A 176 14.66 17.89 -3.71
N LYS A 177 15.93 17.91 -3.35
CA LYS A 177 17.03 18.02 -4.31
C LYS A 177 17.07 16.87 -5.31
N ARG A 178 16.93 15.62 -4.82
CA ARG A 178 16.90 14.42 -5.68
C ARG A 178 15.73 14.40 -6.68
N ASN A 179 14.60 14.97 -6.28
CA ASN A 179 13.38 14.97 -7.07
C ASN A 179 13.09 16.30 -7.77
N ASN A 180 14.02 17.27 -7.70
CA ASN A 180 13.87 18.62 -8.26
C ASN A 180 12.56 19.30 -7.82
N LEU A 181 12.29 19.29 -6.49
CA LEU A 181 11.10 19.83 -5.86
C LEU A 181 11.42 21.06 -5.04
N GLU A 182 10.51 22.05 -5.08
CA GLU A 182 10.52 23.13 -4.11
C GLU A 182 9.94 22.64 -2.77
N PRO A 183 10.46 23.11 -1.61
CA PRO A 183 9.97 22.71 -0.29
C PRO A 183 8.46 22.91 -0.10
N GLU A 184 7.88 23.93 -0.71
CA GLU A 184 6.45 24.24 -0.67
C GLU A 184 5.60 23.14 -1.31
N GLN A 185 6.09 22.49 -2.36
CA GLN A 185 5.39 21.38 -3.03
C GLN A 185 5.24 20.17 -2.11
N THR A 186 6.16 19.99 -1.15
CA THR A 186 6.05 18.93 -0.15
C THR A 186 4.88 19.14 0.81
N ILE A 187 4.39 20.38 0.96
CA ILE A 187 3.23 20.69 1.81
C ILE A 187 1.97 20.00 1.26
N VAL A 188 1.78 20.07 -0.07
CA VAL A 188 0.64 19.44 -0.74
C VAL A 188 0.66 17.91 -0.52
N ILE A 189 1.86 17.30 -0.63
CA ILE A 189 2.03 15.86 -0.39
C ILE A 189 1.72 15.52 1.07
N LYS A 190 2.23 16.29 2.02
CA LYS A 190 1.96 16.09 3.45
C LYS A 190 0.47 16.22 3.77
N GLU A 191 -0.23 17.18 3.18
CA GLU A 191 -1.68 17.34 3.33
C GLU A 191 -2.47 16.15 2.75
N LYS A 192 -2.03 15.62 1.59
CA LYS A 192 -2.55 14.36 1.04
C LYS A 192 -2.37 13.20 2.01
N LEU A 193 -1.18 13.04 2.59
CA LEU A 193 -0.89 12.01 3.57
C LEU A 193 -1.71 12.17 4.87
N VAL A 194 -2.00 13.43 5.28
CA VAL A 194 -2.92 13.71 6.40
C VAL A 194 -4.35 13.31 6.04
N ARG A 195 -4.83 13.63 4.84
CA ARG A 195 -6.15 13.22 4.35
C ARG A 195 -6.32 11.70 4.34
N LEU A 196 -5.28 10.97 3.99
CA LEU A 196 -5.26 9.49 4.02
C LEU A 196 -5.05 8.92 5.44
N GLY A 197 -4.89 9.76 6.45
CA GLY A 197 -4.67 9.33 7.83
C GLY A 197 -3.28 8.76 8.12
N LEU A 198 -2.34 8.87 7.19
CA LEU A 198 -0.97 8.36 7.34
C LEU A 198 -0.07 9.32 8.12
N LEU A 199 -0.33 10.62 7.98
CA LEU A 199 0.28 11.68 8.81
C LEU A 199 -0.77 12.39 9.64
N LEU A 200 -0.33 13.06 10.69
CA LEU A 200 -1.09 13.92 11.56
C LEU A 200 -0.48 15.32 11.55
N CYS A 201 -1.28 16.35 11.28
CA CYS A 201 -0.88 17.74 11.46
C CYS A 201 -1.04 18.14 12.94
N LYS A 202 0.07 18.35 13.65
CA LYS A 202 0.05 18.69 15.07
C LYS A 202 -0.65 20.02 15.35
N ASN A 203 -0.57 20.96 14.41
CA ASN A 203 -1.23 22.25 14.53
C ASN A 203 -2.76 22.10 14.53
N ASP A 204 -3.31 21.21 13.72
CA ASP A 204 -4.76 20.99 13.64
C ASP A 204 -5.27 20.28 14.91
N VAL A 205 -4.50 19.33 15.45
CA VAL A 205 -4.80 18.72 16.76
C VAL A 205 -4.81 19.78 17.87
N GLN A 206 -3.83 20.69 17.86
CA GLN A 206 -3.75 21.77 18.84
C GLN A 206 -4.91 22.77 18.68
N ARG A 207 -5.29 23.11 17.44
CA ARG A 207 -6.48 23.94 17.18
C ARG A 207 -7.73 23.29 17.73
N LYS A 208 -7.96 22.00 17.44
CA LYS A 208 -9.09 21.25 17.96
C LYS A 208 -9.12 21.26 19.49
N SER A 209 -7.99 20.96 20.13
CA SER A 209 -7.87 20.99 21.60
C SER A 209 -8.18 22.38 22.20
N ASN A 210 -7.73 23.45 21.55
CA ASN A 210 -8.02 24.83 21.97
C ASN A 210 -9.53 25.14 21.84
N ILE A 211 -10.16 24.73 20.72
CA ILE A 211 -11.61 24.90 20.49
C ILE A 211 -12.41 24.12 21.54
N ASP A 212 -12.09 22.84 21.76
CA ASP A 212 -12.78 22.01 22.76
C ASP A 212 -12.68 22.63 24.17
N THR A 213 -11.52 23.20 24.51
CA THR A 213 -11.30 23.91 25.78
C THR A 213 -12.16 25.15 25.86
N THR A 214 -12.30 25.91 24.79
CA THR A 214 -13.12 27.11 24.72
C THR A 214 -14.61 26.78 24.82
N ILE A 215 -15.06 25.75 24.12
CA ILE A 215 -16.46 25.27 24.18
C ILE A 215 -16.83 24.87 25.62
N LYS A 216 -15.98 24.07 26.27
CA LYS A 216 -16.23 23.68 27.69
C LYS A 216 -16.33 24.88 28.63
N TYR A 217 -15.47 25.89 28.43
CA TYR A 217 -15.54 27.12 29.20
C TYR A 217 -16.87 27.84 28.97
N LEU A 218 -17.34 27.96 27.72
CA LEU A 218 -18.61 28.61 27.41
C LEU A 218 -19.80 27.87 28.03
N GLU A 219 -19.80 26.53 28.00
CA GLU A 219 -20.81 25.70 28.63
C GLU A 219 -20.84 25.87 30.17
N GLU A 220 -19.67 25.95 30.81
CA GLU A 220 -19.56 26.20 32.25
C GLU A 220 -20.05 27.60 32.61
N LEU A 221 -19.72 28.58 31.77
CA LEU A 221 -20.14 29.97 31.95
C LEU A 221 -21.66 30.13 31.82
N ASP A 222 -22.28 29.45 30.83
CA ASP A 222 -23.73 29.44 30.67
C ASP A 222 -24.43 28.78 31.88
N LYS A 223 -23.90 27.63 32.33
CA LYS A 223 -24.41 26.96 33.54
C LYS A 223 -24.29 27.83 34.79
N ASP A 224 -23.21 28.62 34.92
CA ASP A 224 -23.04 29.51 36.08
C ASP A 224 -23.99 30.71 36.03
N ASN A 225 -24.15 31.30 34.83
CA ASN A 225 -25.09 32.43 34.63
C ASN A 225 -26.53 32.07 34.91
N ASN A 226 -26.92 30.81 34.71
CA ASN A 226 -28.28 30.32 34.99
C ASN A 226 -28.52 29.97 36.49
N LYS A 227 -27.50 30.09 37.36
CA LYS A 227 -27.66 29.92 38.81
C LYS A 227 -28.25 31.16 39.46
N LYS A 228 -28.98 30.95 40.60
CA LYS A 228 -29.52 32.06 41.43
C LYS A 228 -28.42 32.99 41.98
N LYS A 229 -27.19 32.51 42.13
CA LYS A 229 -26.01 33.25 42.56
C LYS A 229 -24.83 32.82 41.69
N PRO A 230 -24.54 33.51 40.58
CA PRO A 230 -23.37 33.22 39.77
C PRO A 230 -22.07 33.48 40.53
N HIS A 231 -21.09 32.60 40.41
CA HIS A 231 -19.77 32.74 41.06
C HIS A 231 -18.68 33.21 40.11
N GLY A 232 -18.97 33.27 38.82
CA GLY A 232 -18.02 33.58 37.76
C GLY A 232 -17.08 32.40 37.44
N VAL A 233 -16.89 32.14 36.15
CA VAL A 233 -16.00 31.08 35.65
C VAL A 233 -14.74 31.70 35.04
N ASN A 234 -13.57 31.26 35.49
CA ASN A 234 -12.31 31.78 34.97
C ASN A 234 -11.94 31.12 33.65
N PHE A 235 -11.57 31.93 32.65
CA PHE A 235 -11.09 31.43 31.38
C PHE A 235 -9.80 30.62 31.56
N PRO A 236 -9.70 29.40 31.04
CA PRO A 236 -8.57 28.50 31.27
C PRO A 236 -7.37 28.83 30.38
N LYS A 237 -6.79 30.02 30.52
CA LYS A 237 -5.66 30.54 29.72
C LYS A 237 -4.49 29.54 29.62
N ASN A 238 -4.20 28.83 30.70
CA ASN A 238 -3.07 27.88 30.74
C ASN A 238 -3.30 26.60 29.93
N LYS A 239 -4.54 26.31 29.53
CA LYS A 239 -4.88 25.14 28.70
C LYS A 239 -4.88 25.47 27.21
N ILE A 240 -4.96 26.76 26.85
CA ILE A 240 -4.90 27.21 25.45
C ILE A 240 -3.46 27.45 25.06
N ARG A 241 -3.00 26.67 24.10
CA ARG A 241 -1.63 26.74 23.62
C ARG A 241 -1.52 27.60 22.37
N LYS A 242 -0.43 28.38 22.28
CA LYS A 242 -0.10 29.14 21.07
C LYS A 242 0.18 28.16 19.91
N ILE A 243 -0.42 28.42 18.76
CA ILE A 243 -0.19 27.65 17.54
C ILE A 243 0.90 28.37 16.74
N ASN A 244 1.94 27.64 16.35
CA ASN A 244 2.97 28.16 15.48
C ASN A 244 2.44 28.32 14.04
N ASN A 245 2.95 29.31 13.31
CA ASN A 245 2.56 29.53 11.92
C ASN A 245 3.07 28.42 10.99
N SER A 246 4.19 27.77 11.32
CA SER A 246 4.72 26.64 10.57
C SER A 246 3.97 25.35 10.94
N LYS A 247 3.47 24.64 9.93
CA LYS A 247 2.82 23.34 10.13
C LYS A 247 3.86 22.29 10.53
N SER A 248 3.56 21.53 11.57
CA SER A 248 4.37 20.39 12.04
C SER A 248 3.57 19.08 11.88
N TYR A 249 4.24 18.04 11.40
CA TYR A 249 3.62 16.76 11.12
C TYR A 249 4.26 15.63 11.94
N SER A 250 3.53 14.54 12.13
CA SER A 250 4.03 13.29 12.70
C SER A 250 3.33 12.11 12.05
N ILE A 251 4.03 10.98 11.96
CA ILE A 251 3.46 9.74 11.44
C ILE A 251 2.43 9.19 12.42
N THR A 252 1.32 8.68 11.89
CA THR A 252 0.27 7.99 12.67
C THR A 252 0.62 6.51 12.87
N ASN A 253 -0.12 5.81 13.74
CA ASN A 253 -0.01 4.36 13.85
C ASN A 253 -0.40 3.67 12.53
N LEU A 254 -1.42 4.18 11.82
CA LEU A 254 -1.79 3.70 10.49
C LEU A 254 -0.64 3.87 9.50
N GLY A 255 0.02 5.05 9.49
CA GLY A 255 1.17 5.32 8.63
C GLY A 255 2.35 4.37 8.90
N LYS A 256 2.65 4.10 10.17
CA LYS A 256 3.69 3.13 10.56
C LYS A 256 3.33 1.71 10.11
N SER A 257 2.07 1.30 10.34
CA SER A 257 1.59 -0.01 9.90
C SER A 257 1.62 -0.14 8.38
N PHE A 258 1.22 0.92 7.67
CA PHE A 258 1.28 0.96 6.20
C PHE A 258 2.73 0.77 5.70
N LEU A 259 3.70 1.52 6.25
CA LEU A 259 5.11 1.37 5.87
C LEU A 259 5.63 -0.05 6.14
N ARG A 260 5.26 -0.67 7.27
CA ARG A 260 5.63 -2.05 7.58
C ARG A 260 5.04 -3.03 6.57
N VAL A 261 3.79 -2.82 6.18
CA VAL A 261 3.10 -3.70 5.23
C VAL A 261 3.72 -3.67 3.84
N ILE A 262 4.19 -2.50 3.37
CA ILE A 262 4.85 -2.38 2.06
C ILE A 262 6.32 -2.77 2.05
N SER A 263 6.94 -2.98 3.22
CA SER A 263 8.34 -3.38 3.32
C SER A 263 8.55 -4.84 2.94
N ALA A 264 9.77 -5.15 2.50
CA ALA A 264 10.17 -6.53 2.16
C ALA A 264 10.64 -7.33 3.38
N ASP A 265 10.82 -6.66 4.52
CA ASP A 265 11.37 -7.23 5.77
C ASP A 265 10.30 -7.92 6.60
#